data_08bdafb3ec65c9e771e58ffe212e01e5
#
_entry.id   08bdafb3ec65c9e771e58ffe212e01e5
#
_cell.length_a   1.000
_cell.length_b   1.000
_cell.length_c   1.000
_cell.angle_alpha   90.00
_cell.angle_beta   90.00
_cell.angle_gamma   90.00
#
_symmetry.space_group_name_H-M   'P 1'
#
loop_
_entity.id
_entity.type
_entity.pdbx_description
1 polymer ?
#
loop_
_entity_poly.entity_id
_entity_poly.type
_entity_poly.pdbx_seq_one_letter_code
_entity_poly.pdbx_strand_id
1 'polypeptide(L)'
;MGRYKKRISRIVTIAMLFTFLVGNSNMVYAMGATQVGYASKYITVKGNNMHLALYGKLDASGETFAEEGKTTLVMMPALGVPSPHIYFKPLAQSLDESFNIVIVEPFGYGLSDVAAMDRTVDNINSELNAALDTMGIKQCVLLVHSISGVYGLNFVQNYPEKVKGFIAVD
;
A
#
# COMPACT_ATOMS: atom_id res chain seq x y z
N MET A 1 50.61 14.67 -29.67
CA MET A 1 49.94 13.38 -29.38
C MET A 1 49.65 13.15 -27.87
N GLY A 2 50.27 13.80 -26.95
CA GLY A 2 50.11 13.57 -25.47
C GLY A 2 48.88 14.20 -24.81
N ARG A 3 48.33 15.31 -25.31
CA ARG A 3 47.19 16.02 -24.66
C ARG A 3 45.85 15.37 -24.94
N TYR A 4 45.68 14.64 -26.06
CA TYR A 4 44.43 13.98 -26.39
C TYR A 4 44.21 12.72 -25.55
N LYS A 5 45.28 11.96 -25.26
CA LYS A 5 45.21 10.75 -24.41
C LYS A 5 44.85 11.11 -22.94
N LYS A 6 45.29 12.24 -22.42
CA LYS A 6 44.95 12.70 -21.06
C LYS A 6 43.48 13.15 -20.91
N ARG A 7 42.88 13.71 -21.98
CA ARG A 7 41.46 14.11 -21.95
C ARG A 7 40.50 12.89 -22.03
N ILE A 8 40.86 11.92 -22.85
CA ILE A 8 40.05 10.65 -22.99
C ILE A 8 40.10 9.88 -21.67
N SER A 9 41.27 9.77 -21.03
CA SER A 9 41.40 9.12 -19.72
C SER A 9 40.53 9.75 -18.64
N ARG A 10 40.46 11.10 -18.60
CA ARG A 10 39.60 11.81 -17.62
C ARG A 10 38.12 11.66 -17.88
N ILE A 11 37.70 11.61 -19.14
CA ILE A 11 36.28 11.39 -19.53
C ILE A 11 35.86 9.98 -19.18
N VAL A 12 36.70 8.97 -19.46
CA VAL A 12 36.40 7.57 -19.12
C VAL A 12 36.34 7.37 -17.60
N THR A 13 37.24 8.04 -16.83
CA THR A 13 37.21 7.96 -15.36
C THR A 13 35.97 8.61 -14.78
N ILE A 14 35.54 9.75 -15.33
CA ILE A 14 34.31 10.43 -14.87
C ILE A 14 33.07 9.60 -15.27
N ALA A 15 33.03 8.99 -16.44
CA ALA A 15 31.93 8.13 -16.86
C ALA A 15 31.86 6.85 -16.00
N MET A 16 32.99 6.23 -15.65
CA MET A 16 33.03 5.10 -14.72
C MET A 16 32.62 5.48 -13.29
N LEU A 17 33.00 6.67 -12.80
CA LEU A 17 32.54 7.14 -11.49
C LEU A 17 31.02 7.40 -11.48
N PHE A 18 30.49 7.92 -12.58
CA PHE A 18 29.04 8.20 -12.68
C PHE A 18 28.23 6.91 -12.79
N THR A 19 28.70 5.91 -13.52
CA THR A 19 28.03 4.59 -13.57
C THR A 19 28.13 3.84 -12.23
N PHE A 20 29.22 4.03 -11.48
CA PHE A 20 29.33 3.45 -10.13
C PHE A 20 28.43 4.15 -9.11
N LEU A 21 28.21 5.46 -9.24
CA LEU A 21 27.29 6.23 -8.39
C LEU A 21 25.81 5.96 -8.72
N VAL A 22 25.47 5.75 -9.99
CA VAL A 22 24.09 5.45 -10.41
C VAL A 22 23.77 3.97 -10.23
N GLY A 23 24.75 3.06 -10.42
CA GLY A 23 24.57 1.62 -10.18
C GLY A 23 24.43 1.23 -8.71
N ASN A 24 24.94 2.06 -7.79
CA ASN A 24 24.83 1.79 -6.34
C ASN A 24 23.64 2.47 -5.67
N SER A 25 22.83 3.25 -6.39
CA SER A 25 21.61 3.85 -5.81
C SER A 25 20.60 2.81 -5.33
N ASN A 26 20.62 1.59 -5.92
CA ASN A 26 19.81 0.46 -5.43
C ASN A 26 20.41 -0.26 -4.21
N MET A 27 21.69 -0.02 -3.90
CA MET A 27 22.37 -0.65 -2.77
C MET A 27 22.35 0.19 -1.49
N VAL A 28 22.10 1.49 -1.60
CA VAL A 28 21.97 2.39 -0.44
C VAL A 28 20.62 2.27 0.25
N TYR A 29 19.59 1.74 -0.44
CA TYR A 29 18.29 1.46 0.15
C TYR A 29 18.21 0.15 0.97
N ALA A 30 19.26 -0.68 0.93
CA ALA A 30 19.28 -1.97 1.62
C ALA A 30 19.97 -1.96 2.99
N MET A 31 20.49 -0.82 3.44
CA MET A 31 21.14 -0.72 4.75
C MET A 31 20.30 0.07 5.75
N GLY A 32 19.37 -0.64 6.41
CA GLY A 32 19.03 -0.32 7.80
C GLY A 32 18.23 0.95 8.08
N ALA A 33 17.45 1.49 7.17
CA ALA A 33 16.43 2.46 7.52
C ALA A 33 15.09 1.71 7.67
N THR A 34 14.60 1.57 8.88
CA THR A 34 13.17 1.40 9.15
C THR A 34 12.48 2.63 8.55
N GLN A 35 12.09 2.56 7.28
CA GLN A 35 11.25 3.60 6.71
C GLN A 35 9.88 3.47 7.38
N VAL A 36 9.63 4.37 8.33
CA VAL A 36 8.27 4.79 8.64
C VAL A 36 7.76 5.41 7.35
N GLY A 37 7.11 4.65 6.55
CA GLY A 37 6.79 5.02 5.20
C GLY A 37 5.65 4.20 4.62
N TYR A 38 5.21 4.67 3.51
CA TYR A 38 4.22 4.07 2.65
C TYR A 38 4.89 3.00 1.76
N ALA A 39 4.30 1.80 1.72
CA ALA A 39 4.60 0.81 0.70
C ALA A 39 3.37 0.61 -0.19
N SER A 40 3.63 0.49 -1.48
CA SER A 40 2.62 0.16 -2.49
C SER A 40 2.65 -1.34 -2.73
N LYS A 41 1.50 -2.00 -2.56
CA LYS A 41 1.38 -3.44 -2.78
C LYS A 41 0.23 -3.75 -3.73
N TYR A 42 0.51 -4.61 -4.70
CA TYR A 42 -0.51 -5.18 -5.57
C TYR A 42 -0.77 -6.62 -5.17
N ILE A 43 -2.03 -6.96 -5.02
CA ILE A 43 -2.48 -8.33 -4.77
C ILE A 43 -3.47 -8.75 -5.85
N THR A 44 -3.39 -10.00 -6.27
CA THR A 44 -4.35 -10.54 -7.24
C THR A 44 -5.59 -11.03 -6.53
N VAL A 45 -6.73 -10.42 -6.84
CA VAL A 45 -8.05 -10.80 -6.33
C VAL A 45 -8.95 -11.09 -7.51
N LYS A 46 -9.46 -12.32 -7.61
CA LYS A 46 -10.34 -12.77 -8.71
C LYS A 46 -9.79 -12.45 -10.11
N GLY A 47 -8.46 -12.57 -10.29
CA GLY A 47 -7.78 -12.36 -11.57
C GLY A 47 -7.46 -10.90 -11.92
N ASN A 48 -7.79 -9.94 -11.08
CA ASN A 48 -7.44 -8.52 -11.25
C ASN A 48 -6.48 -8.08 -10.14
N ASN A 49 -5.68 -7.06 -10.39
CA ASN A 49 -4.74 -6.51 -9.42
C ASN A 49 -5.42 -5.41 -8.60
N MET A 50 -5.49 -5.64 -7.30
CA MET A 50 -5.95 -4.64 -6.34
C MET A 50 -4.74 -3.97 -5.69
N HIS A 51 -4.72 -2.65 -5.68
CA HIS A 51 -3.71 -1.86 -5.03
C HIS A 51 -4.07 -1.62 -3.56
N LEU A 52 -3.09 -1.83 -2.70
CA LEU A 52 -3.12 -1.54 -1.27
C LEU A 52 -1.98 -0.60 -0.92
N ALA A 53 -2.27 0.45 -0.17
CA ALA A 53 -1.26 1.31 0.40
C ALA A 53 -1.05 0.96 1.87
N LEU A 54 0.18 0.59 2.24
CA LEU A 54 0.53 0.14 3.58
C LEU A 54 1.30 1.25 4.30
N TYR A 55 0.89 1.59 5.53
CA TYR A 55 1.60 2.50 6.41
C TYR A 55 1.83 1.83 7.76
N GLY A 56 3.00 2.03 8.33
CA GLY A 56 3.45 1.41 9.57
C GLY A 56 4.85 0.83 9.40
N LYS A 57 5.29 0.06 10.39
CA LYS A 57 6.59 -0.60 10.34
C LYS A 57 6.47 -1.88 9.51
N LEU A 58 7.09 -1.87 8.35
CA LEU A 58 7.11 -2.99 7.44
C LEU A 58 8.33 -3.88 7.69
N ASP A 59 8.24 -5.13 7.26
CA ASP A 59 9.37 -6.06 7.25
C ASP A 59 10.45 -5.63 6.22
N ALA A 60 11.56 -6.35 6.18
CA ALA A 60 12.67 -6.03 5.29
C ALA A 60 12.30 -6.12 3.79
N SER A 61 11.24 -6.83 3.44
CA SER A 61 10.73 -6.91 2.07
C SER A 61 9.83 -5.73 1.72
N GLY A 62 9.28 -5.02 2.72
CA GLY A 62 8.27 -3.99 2.55
C GLY A 62 6.89 -4.53 2.18
N GLU A 63 6.68 -5.83 2.30
CA GLU A 63 5.46 -6.49 1.83
C GLU A 63 4.47 -6.81 2.93
N THR A 64 4.94 -6.96 4.17
CA THR A 64 4.09 -7.26 5.33
C THR A 64 4.47 -6.39 6.53
N PHE A 65 3.57 -6.33 7.51
CA PHE A 65 3.86 -5.59 8.74
C PHE A 65 4.81 -6.40 9.64
N ALA A 66 5.86 -5.72 10.13
CA ALA A 66 6.89 -6.33 10.96
C ALA A 66 6.47 -6.49 12.44
N GLU A 67 5.48 -5.73 12.91
CA GLU A 67 5.04 -5.74 14.30
C GLU A 67 3.80 -6.60 14.48
N GLU A 68 4.01 -7.79 15.05
CA GLU A 68 2.91 -8.65 15.45
C GLU A 68 2.13 -8.02 16.63
N GLY A 69 0.80 -8.23 16.62
CA GLY A 69 -0.08 -7.76 17.70
C GLY A 69 -0.52 -6.30 17.59
N LYS A 70 0.08 -5.50 16.72
CA LYS A 70 -0.38 -4.14 16.43
C LYS A 70 -1.72 -4.18 15.69
N THR A 71 -2.68 -3.37 16.12
CA THR A 71 -4.00 -3.32 15.47
C THR A 71 -3.88 -2.85 14.03
N THR A 72 -4.48 -3.59 13.10
CA THR A 72 -4.57 -3.18 11.70
C THR A 72 -5.83 -2.34 11.47
N LEU A 73 -5.64 -1.13 10.96
CA LEU A 73 -6.69 -0.23 10.54
C LEU A 73 -6.84 -0.31 9.02
N VAL A 74 -8.01 -0.71 8.54
CA VAL A 74 -8.33 -0.82 7.11
C VAL A 74 -9.20 0.36 6.73
N MET A 75 -8.72 1.19 5.80
CA MET A 75 -9.39 2.42 5.36
C MET A 75 -10.05 2.22 4.00
N MET A 76 -11.35 2.53 3.90
CA MET A 76 -12.12 2.42 2.67
C MET A 76 -12.68 3.80 2.26
N PRO A 77 -12.55 4.18 0.98
CA PRO A 77 -12.86 5.52 0.48
C PRO A 77 -14.36 5.78 0.29
N ALA A 78 -14.71 7.07 0.20
CA ALA A 78 -16.00 7.51 -0.31
C ALA A 78 -16.15 7.24 -1.81
N LEU A 79 -17.38 7.32 -2.31
CA LEU A 79 -17.66 7.26 -3.75
C LEU A 79 -16.95 8.40 -4.48
N GLY A 80 -16.32 8.06 -5.61
CA GLY A 80 -15.71 9.05 -6.49
C GLY A 80 -14.38 9.62 -6.01
N VAL A 81 -13.77 9.08 -4.95
CA VAL A 81 -12.41 9.45 -4.54
C VAL A 81 -11.43 8.85 -5.56
N PRO A 82 -10.76 9.67 -6.40
CA PRO A 82 -9.98 9.14 -7.53
C PRO A 82 -8.72 8.40 -7.10
N SER A 83 -8.18 8.73 -5.92
CA SER A 83 -6.95 8.11 -5.39
C SER A 83 -7.03 8.00 -3.86
N PRO A 84 -7.58 6.89 -3.36
CA PRO A 84 -7.76 6.67 -1.93
C PRO A 84 -6.47 6.77 -1.11
N HIS A 85 -5.33 6.27 -1.63
CA HIS A 85 -4.07 6.35 -0.91
C HIS A 85 -3.57 7.79 -0.72
N ILE A 86 -3.83 8.69 -1.71
CA ILE A 86 -3.50 10.11 -1.58
C ILE A 86 -4.49 10.78 -0.62
N TYR A 87 -5.78 10.44 -0.74
CA TYR A 87 -6.83 11.00 0.08
C TYR A 87 -6.62 10.75 1.57
N PHE A 88 -6.30 9.51 1.95
CA PHE A 88 -6.08 9.13 3.34
C PHE A 88 -4.65 9.35 3.83
N LYS A 89 -3.70 9.74 2.97
CA LYS A 89 -2.29 9.88 3.33
C LYS A 89 -2.05 10.71 4.60
N PRO A 90 -2.65 11.91 4.79
CA PRO A 90 -2.39 12.70 6.00
C PRO A 90 -2.86 11.97 7.27
N LEU A 91 -4.02 11.32 7.21
CA LEU A 91 -4.55 10.55 8.35
C LEU A 91 -3.69 9.32 8.63
N ALA A 92 -3.31 8.58 7.59
CA ALA A 92 -2.46 7.41 7.72
C ALA A 92 -1.11 7.76 8.36
N GLN A 93 -0.46 8.82 7.90
CA GLN A 93 0.82 9.29 8.45
C GLN A 93 0.72 9.77 9.91
N SER A 94 -0.45 10.22 10.36
CA SER A 94 -0.65 10.61 11.76
C SER A 94 -0.87 9.42 12.69
N LEU A 95 -1.20 8.24 12.15
CA LEU A 95 -1.58 7.05 12.89
C LEU A 95 -0.59 5.86 12.74
N ASP A 96 0.37 5.93 11.83
CA ASP A 96 1.25 4.81 11.46
C ASP A 96 2.21 4.36 12.57
N GLU A 97 2.48 5.22 13.55
CA GLU A 97 3.20 4.82 14.76
C GLU A 97 2.36 3.93 15.68
N SER A 98 1.03 4.12 15.69
CA SER A 98 0.11 3.43 16.60
C SER A 98 -0.59 2.22 15.98
N PHE A 99 -0.74 2.21 14.64
CA PHE A 99 -1.49 1.22 13.90
C PHE A 99 -0.70 0.69 12.70
N ASN A 100 -0.96 -0.55 12.32
CA ASN A 100 -0.70 -1.01 10.97
C ASN A 100 -1.86 -0.52 10.09
N ILE A 101 -1.60 0.16 8.98
CA ILE A 101 -2.65 0.77 8.18
C ILE A 101 -2.64 0.20 6.77
N VAL A 102 -3.81 -0.19 6.30
CA VAL A 102 -4.07 -0.63 4.94
C VAL A 102 -5.12 0.29 4.34
N ILE A 103 -4.72 1.12 3.38
CA ILE A 103 -5.67 1.87 2.56
C ILE A 103 -6.00 0.99 1.36
N VAL A 104 -7.26 0.61 1.24
CA VAL A 104 -7.74 -0.19 0.12
C VAL A 104 -8.16 0.73 -1.01
N GLU A 105 -7.68 0.43 -2.21
CA GLU A 105 -8.20 1.02 -3.44
C GLU A 105 -9.11 -0.04 -4.10
N PRO A 106 -10.43 0.04 -3.92
CA PRO A 106 -11.34 -0.92 -4.54
C PRO A 106 -11.19 -0.90 -6.06
N PHE A 107 -11.56 -1.96 -6.74
CA PHE A 107 -11.49 -1.98 -8.21
C PHE A 107 -12.20 -0.79 -8.84
N GLY A 108 -11.52 -0.14 -9.80
CA GLY A 108 -11.93 1.11 -10.41
C GLY A 108 -11.49 2.38 -9.67
N TYR A 109 -10.73 2.24 -8.58
CA TYR A 109 -10.16 3.35 -7.81
C TYR A 109 -8.63 3.33 -7.89
N GLY A 110 -8.03 4.51 -7.92
CA GLY A 110 -6.59 4.71 -7.77
C GLY A 110 -5.77 3.90 -8.77
N LEU A 111 -4.92 3.05 -8.24
CA LEU A 111 -4.00 2.20 -9.01
C LEU A 111 -4.52 0.76 -9.18
N SER A 112 -5.71 0.45 -8.69
CA SER A 112 -6.34 -0.84 -8.90
C SER A 112 -6.88 -1.00 -10.33
N ASP A 113 -6.90 -2.24 -10.81
CA ASP A 113 -7.53 -2.59 -12.08
C ASP A 113 -9.02 -2.23 -12.06
N VAL A 114 -9.62 -2.15 -13.24
CA VAL A 114 -11.07 -2.06 -13.39
C VAL A 114 -11.62 -3.49 -13.46
N ALA A 115 -12.44 -3.87 -12.46
CA ALA A 115 -13.06 -5.18 -12.48
C ALA A 115 -14.15 -5.26 -13.56
N ALA A 116 -14.22 -6.43 -14.23
CA ALA A 116 -15.31 -6.73 -15.17
C ALA A 116 -16.65 -7.07 -14.47
N MET A 117 -16.61 -7.28 -13.15
CA MET A 117 -17.79 -7.64 -12.35
C MET A 117 -18.57 -6.41 -11.91
N ASP A 118 -19.89 -6.58 -11.76
CA ASP A 118 -20.76 -5.57 -11.20
C ASP A 118 -20.29 -5.12 -9.81
N ARG A 119 -20.34 -3.82 -9.55
CA ARG A 119 -19.92 -3.21 -8.28
C ARG A 119 -21.03 -3.29 -7.23
N THR A 120 -21.53 -4.52 -6.98
CA THR A 120 -22.47 -4.79 -5.89
C THR A 120 -21.76 -4.77 -4.53
N VAL A 121 -22.53 -4.56 -3.46
CA VAL A 121 -22.01 -4.62 -2.07
C VAL A 121 -21.32 -5.96 -1.80
N ASP A 122 -21.95 -7.06 -2.23
CA ASP A 122 -21.42 -8.42 -2.01
C ASP A 122 -20.10 -8.65 -2.76
N ASN A 123 -19.99 -8.17 -4.01
CA ASN A 123 -18.76 -8.28 -4.78
C ASN A 123 -17.65 -7.47 -4.13
N ILE A 124 -17.90 -6.21 -3.76
CA ILE A 124 -16.92 -5.36 -3.07
C ILE A 124 -16.45 -6.00 -1.77
N ASN A 125 -17.36 -6.56 -0.98
CA ASN A 125 -17.01 -7.18 0.30
C ASN A 125 -16.29 -8.52 0.13
N SER A 126 -16.64 -9.32 -0.86
CA SER A 126 -15.90 -10.55 -1.13
C SER A 126 -14.47 -10.28 -1.64
N GLU A 127 -14.28 -9.18 -2.37
CA GLU A 127 -12.97 -8.71 -2.82
C GLU A 127 -12.14 -8.19 -1.63
N LEU A 128 -12.74 -7.39 -0.75
CA LEU A 128 -12.10 -6.93 0.48
C LEU A 128 -11.68 -8.13 1.35
N ASN A 129 -12.57 -9.11 1.54
CA ASN A 129 -12.26 -10.31 2.31
C ASN A 129 -11.08 -11.07 1.72
N ALA A 130 -11.07 -11.29 0.40
CA ALA A 130 -9.96 -11.96 -0.30
C ALA A 130 -8.65 -11.17 -0.18
N ALA A 131 -8.72 -9.83 -0.21
CA ALA A 131 -7.56 -8.98 -0.01
C ALA A 131 -6.96 -9.13 1.39
N LEU A 132 -7.80 -9.10 2.42
CA LEU A 132 -7.37 -9.27 3.81
C LEU A 132 -6.78 -10.68 4.04
N ASP A 133 -7.38 -11.72 3.46
CA ASP A 133 -6.86 -13.09 3.54
C ASP A 133 -5.49 -13.22 2.87
N THR A 134 -5.32 -12.63 1.68
CA THR A 134 -4.04 -12.62 0.97
C THR A 134 -2.94 -11.91 1.76
N MET A 135 -3.31 -10.86 2.50
CA MET A 135 -2.39 -10.14 3.39
C MET A 135 -2.16 -10.83 4.74
N GLY A 136 -2.84 -11.95 5.01
CA GLY A 136 -2.77 -12.63 6.32
C GLY A 136 -3.44 -11.84 7.46
N ILE A 137 -4.26 -10.84 7.14
CA ILE A 137 -4.97 -10.00 8.12
C ILE A 137 -6.20 -10.74 8.61
N LYS A 138 -6.10 -11.35 9.78
CA LYS A 138 -7.18 -12.11 10.38
C LYS A 138 -8.24 -11.22 11.04
N GLN A 139 -7.82 -10.10 11.61
CA GLN A 139 -8.69 -9.15 12.30
C GLN A 139 -8.23 -7.71 12.08
N CYS A 140 -9.19 -6.80 11.90
CA CYS A 140 -8.93 -5.38 11.68
C CYS A 140 -9.99 -4.50 12.33
N VAL A 141 -9.68 -3.21 12.42
CA VAL A 141 -10.66 -2.14 12.60
C VAL A 141 -10.95 -1.56 11.22
N LEU A 142 -12.22 -1.47 10.84
CA LEU A 142 -12.62 -0.81 9.60
C LEU A 142 -12.83 0.68 9.86
N LEU A 143 -12.13 1.54 9.10
CA LEU A 143 -12.42 2.96 8.98
C LEU A 143 -13.01 3.21 7.60
N VAL A 144 -14.25 3.62 7.55
CA VAL A 144 -15.02 3.74 6.32
C VAL A 144 -15.53 5.17 6.15
N HIS A 145 -15.44 5.68 4.92
CA HIS A 145 -15.92 7.01 4.60
C HIS A 145 -17.16 6.94 3.69
N SER A 146 -18.23 7.66 4.08
CA SER A 146 -19.44 7.83 3.28
C SER A 146 -20.04 6.50 2.83
N ILE A 147 -20.21 6.25 1.51
CA ILE A 147 -20.79 5.01 0.94
C ILE A 147 -20.11 3.74 1.44
N SER A 148 -18.82 3.79 1.75
CA SER A 148 -18.12 2.63 2.34
C SER A 148 -18.66 2.25 3.71
N GLY A 149 -19.45 3.11 4.37
CA GLY A 149 -20.22 2.76 5.55
C GLY A 149 -21.21 1.63 5.27
N VAL A 150 -21.89 1.65 4.12
CA VAL A 150 -22.81 0.59 3.70
C VAL A 150 -22.05 -0.71 3.44
N TYR A 151 -20.91 -0.63 2.74
CA TYR A 151 -20.06 -1.79 2.48
C TYR A 151 -19.54 -2.40 3.78
N GLY A 152 -19.01 -1.54 4.67
CA GLY A 152 -18.45 -1.96 5.95
C GLY A 152 -19.49 -2.59 6.89
N LEU A 153 -20.71 -2.05 6.97
CA LEU A 153 -21.78 -2.65 7.77
C LEU A 153 -22.16 -4.04 7.25
N ASN A 154 -22.28 -4.21 5.95
CA ASN A 154 -22.51 -5.52 5.34
C ASN A 154 -21.30 -6.46 5.55
N PHE A 155 -20.06 -5.93 5.49
CA PHE A 155 -18.86 -6.71 5.78
C PHE A 155 -18.84 -7.22 7.23
N VAL A 156 -19.20 -6.39 8.20
CA VAL A 156 -19.32 -6.80 9.62
C VAL A 156 -20.37 -7.92 9.79
N GLN A 157 -21.47 -7.87 9.06
CA GLN A 157 -22.49 -8.91 9.11
C GLN A 157 -22.02 -10.24 8.52
N ASN A 158 -21.27 -10.21 7.42
CA ASN A 158 -20.85 -11.41 6.71
C ASN A 158 -19.51 -12.00 7.25
N TYR A 159 -18.67 -11.19 7.87
CA TYR A 159 -17.34 -11.56 8.38
C TYR A 159 -17.09 -11.00 9.80
N PRO A 160 -17.97 -11.29 10.78
CA PRO A 160 -17.90 -10.70 12.12
C PRO A 160 -16.61 -11.04 12.85
N GLU A 161 -16.00 -12.19 12.56
CA GLU A 161 -14.75 -12.63 13.17
C GLU A 161 -13.54 -11.79 12.73
N LYS A 162 -13.65 -11.09 11.60
CA LYS A 162 -12.58 -10.25 11.05
C LYS A 162 -12.61 -8.80 11.56
N VAL A 163 -13.71 -8.37 12.17
CA VAL A 163 -13.88 -6.96 12.54
C VAL A 163 -13.86 -6.78 14.05
N LYS A 164 -12.78 -6.19 14.56
CA LYS A 164 -12.63 -5.80 15.98
C LYS A 164 -13.30 -4.48 16.31
N GLY A 165 -13.49 -3.62 15.34
CA GLY A 165 -14.05 -2.28 15.52
C GLY A 165 -14.47 -1.67 14.20
N PHE A 166 -15.37 -0.69 14.28
CA PHE A 166 -15.94 -0.01 13.14
C PHE A 166 -15.99 1.49 13.38
N ILE A 167 -15.37 2.27 12.50
CA ILE A 167 -15.32 3.73 12.57
C ILE A 167 -15.91 4.26 11.26
N ALA A 168 -17.06 4.92 11.35
CA ALA A 168 -17.67 5.60 10.22
C ALA A 168 -17.31 7.09 10.27
N VAL A 169 -16.89 7.61 9.13
CA VAL A 169 -16.60 9.03 8.91
C VAL A 169 -17.51 9.52 7.79
N ASP A 170 -18.14 10.67 7.98
CA ASP A 170 -19.02 11.31 7.00
C ASP A 170 -18.44 12.67 6.58
#